data_c1c98eaa8530e67350a432cc52183d50
#
_entry.id   c1c98eaa8530e67350a432cc52183d50
#
_cell.length_a   1.000
_cell.length_b   1.000
_cell.length_c   1.000
_cell.angle_alpha   90.00
_cell.angle_beta   90.00
_cell.angle_gamma   90.00
#
_symmetry.space_group_name_H-M   'P 1'
#
loop_
_entity.id
_entity.type
_entity.pdbx_description
1 polymer ?
#
loop_
_entity_poly.entity_id
_entity_poly.type
_entity_poly.pdbx_seq_one_letter_code
_entity_poly.pdbx_strand_id
1 'polypeptide(L)'
;MTAEKISMEGKPIDIKTPAEAPLTRLSFFREKLGLDNGAIDVLAPFAQKIIEHKHDFADYLYEYFIQIPETKSILSHDTWPKVIKNNWSTTFDMLFSNGPDEELMDYLWKSGVIHVRLNIDQRYINLAYSLMRIFCRQVVREEVDGKEFDDAQAVTDKLVDLCVLIATDAYLDSTTKCDREVVRGIAHQLRNPLMVIGGYTRKLQKAIGPESPDMDALRAILDESKRLEKLVADVSEYMDMYREDARRESLDLKVLMDEAVEYVRAKHTGDFPVHVDIDPSRCMAYADRRDVFTAFKHLLLDGLENIAAPPDGGEAAITVTTQPDPRDERYMEVVFFNTGEPPRPEELDFLFTPFHVRAPMGAGFGLPIARLAANKNLGRLSLTPVADKGLECTLSLPEPPRS
;
A
#
# COMPACT_ATOMS: atom_id res chain seq x y z
N MET A 1 25.91 7.85 -4.71
CA MET A 1 25.07 8.60 -3.73
C MET A 1 23.98 7.66 -3.25
N THR A 2 24.07 7.22 -2.00
CA THR A 2 23.25 6.17 -1.39
C THR A 2 21.75 6.53 -1.41
N ALA A 3 20.89 5.50 -1.47
CA ALA A 3 19.41 5.56 -1.48
C ALA A 3 18.75 6.44 -0.39
N GLU A 4 19.53 7.01 0.54
CA GLU A 4 19.11 7.96 1.56
C GLU A 4 18.81 9.38 1.05
N LYS A 5 19.10 9.70 -0.21
CA LYS A 5 18.85 11.04 -0.77
C LYS A 5 17.54 11.22 -1.50
N ILE A 6 16.67 10.22 -1.52
CA ILE A 6 15.25 10.43 -1.81
C ILE A 6 14.55 10.83 -0.49
N SER A 7 15.16 11.70 0.28
CA SER A 7 14.48 12.42 1.33
C SER A 7 13.79 13.59 0.65
N MET A 8 12.48 13.49 0.53
CA MET A 8 11.63 14.67 0.52
C MET A 8 12.10 15.59 1.65
N GLU A 9 12.36 16.86 1.38
CA GLU A 9 12.32 17.87 2.44
C GLU A 9 10.86 17.99 2.88
N GLY A 10 10.50 17.18 3.82
CA GLY A 10 9.20 16.85 4.36
C GLY A 10 9.21 15.36 4.56
N LYS A 11 9.89 14.89 5.57
CA LYS A 11 10.12 13.52 6.10
C LYS A 11 9.56 12.32 5.30
N PRO A 12 10.32 11.23 5.18
CA PRO A 12 10.01 10.13 4.28
C PRO A 12 8.64 9.55 4.61
N ILE A 13 7.85 9.28 3.57
CA ILE A 13 6.90 8.17 3.66
C ILE A 13 7.74 7.02 4.20
N ASP A 14 7.43 6.51 5.39
CA ASP A 14 8.13 5.36 5.99
C ASP A 14 7.79 4.11 5.18
N ILE A 15 8.35 4.08 3.99
CA ILE A 15 8.34 2.93 3.12
C ILE A 15 9.52 2.12 3.64
N LYS A 16 9.25 1.16 4.55
CA LYS A 16 10.23 0.12 4.88
C LYS A 16 10.90 -0.29 3.59
N THR A 17 12.21 -0.27 3.59
CA THR A 17 13.09 -0.45 2.43
C THR A 17 12.47 -1.44 1.45
N PRO A 18 12.24 -1.07 0.18
CA PRO A 18 11.77 -2.01 -0.81
C PRO A 18 12.68 -3.24 -0.80
N ALA A 19 12.14 -4.42 -1.08
CA ALA A 19 12.95 -5.61 -1.29
C ALA A 19 14.11 -5.26 -2.25
N GLU A 20 15.25 -5.91 -2.10
CA GLU A 20 16.39 -5.70 -3.00
C GLU A 20 15.98 -5.96 -4.45
N ALA A 21 16.39 -5.07 -5.36
CA ALA A 21 16.08 -5.21 -6.77
C ALA A 21 16.77 -6.48 -7.32
N PRO A 22 16.11 -7.26 -8.20
CA PRO A 22 16.66 -8.47 -8.77
C PRO A 22 17.68 -8.14 -9.89
N LEU A 23 18.79 -7.53 -9.54
CA LEU A 23 19.77 -6.95 -10.50
C LEU A 23 20.24 -7.95 -11.57
N THR A 24 20.41 -9.24 -11.23
CA THR A 24 20.75 -10.27 -12.22
C THR A 24 19.71 -10.39 -13.32
N ARG A 25 18.41 -10.35 -12.98
CA ARG A 25 17.31 -10.40 -13.93
C ARG A 25 17.19 -9.11 -14.74
N LEU A 26 17.38 -7.97 -14.10
CA LEU A 26 17.35 -6.67 -14.78
C LEU A 26 18.53 -6.51 -15.75
N SER A 27 19.72 -6.96 -15.37
CA SER A 27 20.91 -7.00 -16.23
C SER A 27 20.71 -7.90 -17.45
N PHE A 28 19.95 -9.00 -17.32
CA PHE A 28 19.57 -9.82 -18.46
C PHE A 28 18.74 -9.02 -19.49
N PHE A 29 17.77 -8.20 -19.06
CA PHE A 29 17.00 -7.35 -19.98
C PHE A 29 17.90 -6.34 -20.70
N ARG A 30 18.81 -5.69 -19.96
CA ARG A 30 19.80 -4.76 -20.52
C ARG A 30 20.64 -5.43 -21.60
N GLU A 31 21.15 -6.64 -21.34
CA GLU A 31 21.93 -7.44 -22.29
C GLU A 31 21.12 -7.79 -23.55
N LYS A 32 19.87 -8.26 -23.39
CA LYS A 32 19.01 -8.64 -24.53
C LYS A 32 18.59 -7.47 -25.42
N LEU A 33 18.52 -6.26 -24.87
CA LEU A 33 18.31 -5.03 -25.65
C LEU A 33 19.59 -4.55 -26.35
N GLY A 34 20.75 -5.17 -26.05
CA GLY A 34 22.04 -4.77 -26.60
C GLY A 34 22.45 -3.36 -26.11
N LEU A 35 22.16 -3.07 -24.84
CA LEU A 35 22.55 -1.83 -24.16
C LEU A 35 23.88 -2.07 -23.42
N ASP A 36 24.91 -2.35 -24.17
CA ASP A 36 26.29 -2.37 -23.67
C ASP A 36 26.91 -0.96 -23.67
N ASN A 37 28.12 -0.84 -23.17
CA ASN A 37 28.78 0.46 -23.08
C ASN A 37 28.99 1.09 -24.47
N GLY A 38 29.27 0.27 -25.50
CA GLY A 38 29.46 0.77 -26.86
C GLY A 38 28.18 1.34 -27.51
N ALA A 39 27.01 0.75 -27.18
CA ALA A 39 25.73 1.29 -27.63
C ALA A 39 25.42 2.65 -26.96
N ILE A 40 25.76 2.79 -25.66
CA ILE A 40 25.51 4.01 -24.90
C ILE A 40 26.46 5.14 -25.31
N ASP A 41 27.69 4.83 -25.68
CA ASP A 41 28.69 5.81 -26.16
C ASP A 41 28.18 6.67 -27.30
N VAL A 42 27.21 6.16 -28.09
CA VAL A 42 26.53 6.94 -29.15
C VAL A 42 25.82 8.16 -28.59
N LEU A 43 25.28 8.10 -27.39
CA LEU A 43 24.60 9.22 -26.74
C LEU A 43 25.54 10.15 -25.98
N ALA A 44 26.76 9.71 -25.63
CA ALA A 44 27.68 10.47 -24.79
C ALA A 44 27.95 11.90 -25.30
N PRO A 45 28.13 12.16 -26.61
CA PRO A 45 28.34 13.52 -27.11
C PRO A 45 27.15 14.46 -26.91
N PHE A 46 25.96 13.92 -26.79
CA PHE A 46 24.70 14.68 -26.73
C PHE A 46 24.06 14.64 -25.33
N ALA A 47 24.55 13.77 -24.45
CA ALA A 47 23.94 13.50 -23.14
C ALA A 47 23.70 14.78 -22.35
N GLN A 48 24.68 15.67 -22.24
CA GLN A 48 24.54 16.91 -21.48
C GLN A 48 23.44 17.81 -22.03
N LYS A 49 23.34 17.95 -23.34
CA LYS A 49 22.29 18.74 -23.98
C LYS A 49 20.90 18.14 -23.74
N ILE A 50 20.78 16.81 -23.88
CA ILE A 50 19.52 16.11 -23.61
C ILE A 50 19.09 16.30 -22.14
N ILE A 51 20.02 16.22 -21.19
CA ILE A 51 19.78 16.40 -19.75
C ILE A 51 19.28 17.81 -19.41
N GLU A 52 19.67 18.84 -20.17
CA GLU A 52 19.18 20.20 -19.98
C GLU A 52 17.65 20.30 -20.07
N HIS A 53 17.00 19.41 -20.81
CA HIS A 53 15.54 19.33 -20.96
C HIS A 53 14.81 18.58 -19.85
N LYS A 54 15.50 18.16 -18.78
CA LYS A 54 14.89 17.34 -17.71
C LYS A 54 13.72 18.01 -16.98
N HIS A 55 13.74 19.32 -16.88
CA HIS A 55 12.63 20.07 -16.25
C HIS A 55 11.45 20.22 -17.21
N ASP A 56 11.73 20.47 -18.49
CA ASP A 56 10.72 20.53 -19.54
C ASP A 56 10.00 19.19 -19.68
N PHE A 57 10.75 18.08 -19.58
CA PHE A 57 10.18 16.73 -19.51
C PHE A 57 9.23 16.54 -18.33
N ALA A 58 9.64 16.97 -17.14
CA ALA A 58 8.80 16.85 -15.94
C ALA A 58 7.54 17.70 -16.05
N ASP A 59 7.63 18.90 -16.61
CA ASP A 59 6.50 19.77 -16.86
C ASP A 59 5.56 19.19 -17.93
N TYR A 60 6.11 18.65 -19.02
CA TYR A 60 5.35 17.98 -20.07
C TYR A 60 4.51 16.81 -19.54
N LEU A 61 5.10 15.93 -18.71
CA LEU A 61 4.36 14.83 -18.08
C LEU A 61 3.28 15.35 -17.11
N TYR A 62 3.62 16.36 -16.31
CA TYR A 62 2.70 16.92 -15.35
C TYR A 62 1.47 17.53 -16.03
N GLU A 63 1.66 18.35 -17.05
CA GLU A 63 0.59 18.97 -17.82
C GLU A 63 -0.31 17.95 -18.51
N TYR A 64 0.25 16.82 -18.93
CA TYR A 64 -0.52 15.74 -19.51
C TYR A 64 -1.36 15.02 -18.46
N PHE A 65 -0.73 14.54 -17.39
CA PHE A 65 -1.41 13.71 -16.40
C PHE A 65 -2.39 14.47 -15.52
N ILE A 66 -2.22 15.77 -15.31
CA ILE A 66 -3.17 16.59 -14.52
C ILE A 66 -4.54 16.72 -15.20
N GLN A 67 -4.63 16.43 -16.50
CA GLN A 67 -5.88 16.46 -17.27
C GLN A 67 -6.68 15.16 -17.13
N ILE A 68 -6.07 14.08 -16.68
CA ILE A 68 -6.70 12.77 -16.48
C ILE A 68 -7.32 12.73 -15.08
N PRO A 69 -8.64 12.50 -14.91
CA PRO A 69 -9.29 12.55 -13.59
C PRO A 69 -8.65 11.63 -12.55
N GLU A 70 -8.27 10.41 -12.95
CA GLU A 70 -7.70 9.39 -12.06
C GLU A 70 -6.32 9.80 -11.54
N THR A 71 -5.46 10.36 -12.37
CA THR A 71 -4.13 10.81 -11.98
C THR A 71 -4.14 12.19 -11.35
N LYS A 72 -5.12 13.05 -11.72
CA LYS A 72 -5.28 14.38 -11.15
C LYS A 72 -5.43 14.34 -9.64
N SER A 73 -6.19 13.38 -9.11
CA SER A 73 -6.41 13.24 -7.67
C SER A 73 -5.10 13.03 -6.89
N ILE A 74 -4.11 12.41 -7.51
CA ILE A 74 -2.78 12.19 -6.94
C ILE A 74 -1.91 13.44 -7.12
N LEU A 75 -1.93 14.02 -8.32
CA LEU A 75 -1.04 15.12 -8.71
C LEU A 75 -1.44 16.47 -8.10
N SER A 76 -2.71 16.69 -7.77
CA SER A 76 -3.19 17.98 -7.24
C SER A 76 -3.00 18.16 -5.74
N HIS A 77 -2.41 17.21 -5.01
CA HIS A 77 -2.13 17.36 -3.59
C HIS A 77 -0.97 18.34 -3.34
N ASP A 78 -1.11 19.27 -2.42
CA ASP A 78 -0.34 20.51 -2.19
C ASP A 78 1.18 20.49 -2.49
N THR A 79 1.93 19.49 -2.07
CA THR A 79 3.39 19.42 -2.31
C THR A 79 3.79 18.34 -3.31
N TRP A 80 2.88 17.45 -3.65
CA TRP A 80 3.15 16.36 -4.57
C TRP A 80 3.59 16.80 -5.96
N PRO A 81 3.04 17.90 -6.55
CA PRO A 81 3.51 18.38 -7.85
C PRO A 81 5.01 18.60 -7.90
N LYS A 82 5.56 19.28 -6.89
CA LYS A 82 7.00 19.57 -6.82
C LYS A 82 7.84 18.31 -6.66
N VAL A 83 7.38 17.38 -5.81
CA VAL A 83 8.07 16.12 -5.54
C VAL A 83 8.06 15.21 -6.76
N ILE A 84 6.91 15.07 -7.42
CA ILE A 84 6.74 14.22 -8.59
C ILE A 84 7.56 14.76 -9.76
N LYS A 85 7.50 16.07 -10.03
CA LYS A 85 8.32 16.70 -11.07
C LYS A 85 9.81 16.52 -10.81
N ASN A 86 10.24 16.64 -9.55
CA ASN A 86 11.63 16.37 -9.18
C ASN A 86 12.02 14.91 -9.44
N ASN A 87 11.17 13.95 -9.10
CA ASN A 87 11.43 12.54 -9.36
C ASN A 87 11.52 12.24 -10.85
N TRP A 88 10.63 12.80 -11.68
CA TRP A 88 10.69 12.66 -13.14
C TRP A 88 11.94 13.30 -13.74
N SER A 89 12.32 14.50 -13.28
CA SER A 89 13.57 15.15 -13.68
C SER A 89 14.79 14.31 -13.28
N THR A 90 14.78 13.71 -12.09
CA THR A 90 15.86 12.84 -11.61
C THR A 90 15.95 11.56 -12.45
N THR A 91 14.81 10.93 -12.75
CA THR A 91 14.77 9.74 -13.63
C THR A 91 15.36 10.06 -15.01
N PHE A 92 14.97 11.18 -15.58
CA PHE A 92 15.48 11.63 -16.88
C PHE A 92 16.99 11.92 -16.84
N ASP A 93 17.45 12.59 -15.80
CA ASP A 93 18.86 12.87 -15.57
C ASP A 93 19.69 11.58 -15.46
N MET A 94 19.27 10.65 -14.61
CA MET A 94 19.97 9.36 -14.42
C MET A 94 20.03 8.54 -15.71
N LEU A 95 18.96 8.56 -16.52
CA LEU A 95 18.87 7.80 -17.76
C LEU A 95 19.93 8.19 -18.79
N PHE A 96 20.27 9.47 -18.87
CA PHE A 96 21.20 10.01 -19.85
C PHE A 96 22.59 10.33 -19.28
N SER A 97 22.76 10.42 -17.95
CA SER A 97 24.06 10.70 -17.33
C SER A 97 25.00 9.50 -17.32
N ASN A 98 24.52 8.35 -16.86
CA ASN A 98 25.34 7.16 -16.63
C ASN A 98 24.90 5.97 -17.47
N GLY A 99 23.81 6.12 -18.24
CA GLY A 99 23.17 4.99 -18.92
C GLY A 99 22.53 4.01 -17.92
N PRO A 100 22.18 2.79 -18.36
CA PRO A 100 21.45 1.82 -17.57
C PRO A 100 22.39 1.03 -16.64
N ASP A 101 23.01 1.72 -15.69
CA ASP A 101 23.83 1.12 -14.64
C ASP A 101 22.96 0.45 -13.55
N GLU A 102 23.62 -0.19 -12.57
CA GLU A 102 22.92 -0.86 -11.48
C GLU A 102 22.16 0.14 -10.58
N GLU A 103 22.63 1.38 -10.44
CA GLU A 103 22.00 2.41 -9.63
C GLU A 103 20.67 2.84 -10.26
N LEU A 104 20.63 3.09 -11.57
CA LEU A 104 19.41 3.40 -12.30
C LEU A 104 18.42 2.24 -12.28
N MET A 105 18.89 1.00 -12.51
CA MET A 105 18.03 -0.17 -12.51
C MET A 105 17.40 -0.41 -11.13
N ASP A 106 18.16 -0.27 -10.06
CA ASP A 106 17.66 -0.38 -8.68
C ASP A 106 16.64 0.74 -8.36
N TYR A 107 16.95 1.97 -8.77
CA TYR A 107 16.05 3.11 -8.59
C TYR A 107 14.72 2.93 -9.30
N LEU A 108 14.74 2.54 -10.57
CA LEU A 108 13.52 2.32 -11.38
C LEU A 108 12.68 1.17 -10.82
N TRP A 109 13.33 0.07 -10.42
CA TRP A 109 12.63 -1.08 -9.84
C TRP A 109 11.95 -0.72 -8.51
N LYS A 110 12.66 -0.02 -7.61
CA LYS A 110 12.10 0.47 -6.35
C LYS A 110 10.96 1.47 -6.59
N SER A 111 11.09 2.34 -7.57
CA SER A 111 10.01 3.24 -8.01
C SER A 111 8.79 2.43 -8.46
N GLY A 112 8.97 1.38 -9.26
CA GLY A 112 7.90 0.48 -9.67
C GLY A 112 7.18 -0.18 -8.49
N VAL A 113 7.94 -0.67 -7.50
CA VAL A 113 7.35 -1.22 -6.24
C VAL A 113 6.55 -0.17 -5.48
N ILE A 114 7.02 1.09 -5.44
CA ILE A 114 6.29 2.20 -4.81
C ILE A 114 4.97 2.46 -5.52
N HIS A 115 4.95 2.46 -6.86
CA HIS A 115 3.73 2.63 -7.63
C HIS A 115 2.68 1.56 -7.31
N VAL A 116 3.09 0.28 -7.18
CA VAL A 116 2.20 -0.79 -6.76
C VAL A 116 1.65 -0.56 -5.35
N ARG A 117 2.49 -0.14 -4.40
CA ARG A 117 2.07 0.15 -3.02
C ARG A 117 1.08 1.32 -2.92
N LEU A 118 1.23 2.30 -3.80
CA LEU A 118 0.31 3.44 -3.92
C LEU A 118 -0.92 3.12 -4.76
N ASN A 119 -1.06 1.88 -5.23
CA ASN A 119 -2.12 1.43 -6.13
C ASN A 119 -2.24 2.31 -7.39
N ILE A 120 -1.10 2.73 -7.94
CA ILE A 120 -1.06 3.42 -9.22
C ILE A 120 -1.15 2.36 -10.30
N ASP A 121 -2.17 2.47 -11.16
CA ASP A 121 -2.40 1.52 -12.24
C ASP A 121 -1.23 1.50 -13.23
N GLN A 122 -0.74 0.31 -13.56
CA GLN A 122 0.39 0.14 -14.48
C GLN A 122 0.15 0.76 -15.86
N ARG A 123 -1.10 0.91 -16.28
CA ARG A 123 -1.45 1.57 -17.55
C ARG A 123 -0.95 3.01 -17.59
N TYR A 124 -1.01 3.75 -16.49
CA TYR A 124 -0.50 5.12 -16.41
C TYR A 124 1.02 5.16 -16.38
N ILE A 125 1.67 4.18 -15.80
CA ILE A 125 3.14 4.05 -15.83
C ILE A 125 3.62 3.79 -17.26
N ASN A 126 2.99 2.86 -17.97
CA ASN A 126 3.31 2.57 -19.35
C ASN A 126 3.02 3.77 -20.27
N LEU A 127 1.94 4.52 -20.00
CA LEU A 127 1.63 5.77 -20.69
C LEU A 127 2.71 6.82 -20.46
N ALA A 128 3.25 6.95 -19.24
CA ALA A 128 4.34 7.87 -18.93
C ALA A 128 5.60 7.54 -19.73
N TYR A 129 5.97 6.26 -19.85
CA TYR A 129 7.11 5.86 -20.70
C TYR A 129 6.84 6.06 -22.18
N SER A 130 5.60 5.91 -22.65
CA SER A 130 5.23 6.26 -24.03
C SER A 130 5.39 7.75 -24.31
N LEU A 131 4.97 8.60 -23.36
CA LEU A 131 5.15 10.05 -23.43
C LEU A 131 6.64 10.43 -23.34
N MET A 132 7.40 9.77 -22.47
CA MET A 132 8.86 9.92 -22.39
C MET A 132 9.52 9.65 -23.75
N ARG A 133 9.13 8.58 -24.44
CA ARG A 133 9.63 8.25 -25.78
C ARG A 133 9.33 9.36 -26.80
N ILE A 134 8.10 9.89 -26.78
CA ILE A 134 7.70 11.00 -27.68
C ILE A 134 8.54 12.24 -27.40
N PHE A 135 8.69 12.59 -26.13
CA PHE A 135 9.49 13.74 -25.69
C PHE A 135 10.97 13.58 -26.08
N CYS A 136 11.59 12.44 -25.74
CA CYS A 136 12.98 12.15 -26.08
C CYS A 136 13.22 12.23 -27.59
N ARG A 137 12.29 11.72 -28.40
CA ARG A 137 12.40 11.80 -29.86
C ARG A 137 12.43 13.22 -30.37
N GLN A 138 11.66 14.13 -29.76
CA GLN A 138 11.69 15.54 -30.11
C GLN A 138 13.03 16.16 -29.71
N VAL A 139 13.49 15.94 -28.47
CA VAL A 139 14.77 16.48 -27.98
C VAL A 139 15.95 15.95 -28.80
N VAL A 140 16.02 14.65 -29.09
CA VAL A 140 17.09 14.07 -29.91
C VAL A 140 17.08 14.69 -31.30
N ARG A 141 15.92 14.98 -31.88
CA ARG A 141 15.82 15.65 -33.20
C ARG A 141 16.32 17.09 -33.17
N GLU A 142 16.16 17.79 -32.05
CA GLU A 142 16.61 19.19 -31.87
C GLU A 142 18.11 19.25 -31.59
N GLU A 143 18.68 18.25 -30.88
CA GLU A 143 20.05 18.28 -30.38
C GLU A 143 21.04 17.46 -31.20
N VAL A 144 20.57 16.56 -32.10
CA VAL A 144 21.40 15.64 -32.87
C VAL A 144 21.13 15.81 -34.35
N ASP A 145 22.18 16.17 -35.10
CA ASP A 145 22.08 16.43 -36.55
C ASP A 145 22.43 15.20 -37.42
N GLY A 146 21.75 15.12 -38.56
CA GLY A 146 22.15 14.31 -39.71
C GLY A 146 22.14 12.79 -39.47
N LYS A 147 23.27 12.13 -39.76
CA LYS A 147 23.37 10.65 -39.74
C LYS A 147 23.37 10.05 -38.33
N GLU A 148 23.75 10.82 -37.33
CA GLU A 148 23.83 10.36 -35.93
C GLU A 148 22.45 10.30 -35.26
N PHE A 149 21.45 10.98 -35.85
CA PHE A 149 20.08 10.98 -35.30
C PHE A 149 19.46 9.59 -35.19
N ASP A 150 19.55 8.77 -36.23
CA ASP A 150 18.92 7.45 -36.25
C ASP A 150 19.54 6.52 -35.20
N ASP A 151 20.87 6.58 -35.04
CA ASP A 151 21.60 5.79 -34.06
C ASP A 151 21.26 6.25 -32.60
N ALA A 152 21.30 7.56 -32.37
CA ALA A 152 20.94 8.15 -31.08
C ALA A 152 19.47 7.84 -30.69
N GLN A 153 18.56 7.95 -31.66
CA GLN A 153 17.15 7.61 -31.45
C GLN A 153 16.96 6.12 -31.14
N ALA A 154 17.65 5.23 -31.84
CA ALA A 154 17.56 3.80 -31.61
C ALA A 154 18.05 3.41 -30.20
N VAL A 155 19.13 4.02 -29.72
CA VAL A 155 19.62 3.81 -28.36
C VAL A 155 18.65 4.38 -27.33
N THR A 156 18.13 5.58 -27.56
CA THR A 156 17.12 6.21 -26.68
C THR A 156 15.85 5.34 -26.56
N ASP A 157 15.37 4.80 -27.68
CA ASP A 157 14.20 3.91 -27.68
C ASP A 157 14.44 2.65 -26.85
N LYS A 158 15.62 2.03 -26.95
CA LYS A 158 16.02 0.88 -26.15
C LYS A 158 16.14 1.21 -24.66
N LEU A 159 16.62 2.39 -24.29
CA LEU A 159 16.67 2.85 -22.90
C LEU A 159 15.27 2.99 -22.31
N VAL A 160 14.33 3.56 -23.05
CA VAL A 160 12.93 3.65 -22.63
C VAL A 160 12.29 2.26 -22.53
N ASP A 161 12.60 1.34 -23.47
CA ASP A 161 12.12 -0.04 -23.41
C ASP A 161 12.64 -0.77 -22.14
N LEU A 162 13.89 -0.55 -21.78
CA LEU A 162 14.44 -1.08 -20.53
C LEU A 162 13.68 -0.54 -19.30
N CYS A 163 13.38 0.75 -19.28
CA CYS A 163 12.57 1.33 -18.19
C CYS A 163 11.20 0.67 -18.08
N VAL A 164 10.52 0.43 -19.21
CA VAL A 164 9.22 -0.29 -19.27
C VAL A 164 9.36 -1.71 -18.72
N LEU A 165 10.41 -2.43 -19.12
CA LEU A 165 10.67 -3.80 -18.66
C LEU A 165 10.92 -3.84 -17.15
N ILE A 166 11.73 -2.93 -16.61
CA ILE A 166 12.03 -2.84 -15.18
C ILE A 166 10.76 -2.53 -14.37
N ALA A 167 9.98 -1.53 -14.81
CA ALA A 167 8.73 -1.16 -14.14
C ALA A 167 7.71 -2.31 -14.19
N THR A 168 7.61 -3.01 -15.32
CA THR A 168 6.73 -4.18 -15.48
C THR A 168 7.19 -5.34 -14.59
N ASP A 169 8.50 -5.59 -14.50
CA ASP A 169 9.07 -6.62 -13.62
C ASP A 169 8.75 -6.34 -12.15
N ALA A 170 8.94 -5.10 -11.70
CA ALA A 170 8.61 -4.68 -10.34
C ALA A 170 7.12 -4.84 -10.04
N TYR A 171 6.25 -4.49 -10.99
CA TYR A 171 4.80 -4.63 -10.86
C TYR A 171 4.40 -6.11 -10.76
N LEU A 172 4.87 -6.95 -11.68
CA LEU A 172 4.57 -8.38 -11.68
C LEU A 172 5.11 -9.08 -10.43
N ASP A 173 6.35 -8.77 -10.03
CA ASP A 173 6.95 -9.35 -8.82
C ASP A 173 6.13 -8.99 -7.58
N SER A 174 5.74 -7.73 -7.45
CA SER A 174 4.98 -7.24 -6.29
C SER A 174 3.55 -7.81 -6.25
N THR A 175 2.83 -7.82 -7.38
CA THR A 175 1.46 -8.35 -7.47
C THR A 175 1.42 -9.88 -7.34
N THR A 176 2.35 -10.58 -8.02
CA THR A 176 2.42 -12.05 -7.96
C THR A 176 2.81 -12.54 -6.56
N LYS A 177 3.69 -11.85 -5.85
CA LYS A 177 3.99 -12.19 -4.45
C LYS A 177 2.76 -12.05 -3.58
N CYS A 178 2.03 -10.94 -3.69
CA CYS A 178 0.79 -10.73 -2.93
C CYS A 178 -0.22 -11.85 -3.22
N ASP A 179 -0.48 -12.15 -4.50
CA ASP A 179 -1.42 -13.20 -4.90
C ASP A 179 -1.00 -14.60 -4.38
N ARG A 180 0.29 -14.94 -4.46
CA ARG A 180 0.81 -16.21 -3.93
C ARG A 180 0.70 -16.32 -2.42
N GLU A 181 1.00 -15.26 -1.70
CA GLU A 181 0.88 -15.23 -0.24
C GLU A 181 -0.58 -15.37 0.19
N VAL A 182 -1.50 -14.66 -0.46
CA VAL A 182 -2.93 -14.77 -0.21
C VAL A 182 -3.43 -16.18 -0.50
N VAL A 183 -3.15 -16.75 -1.68
CA VAL A 183 -3.60 -18.10 -2.05
C VAL A 183 -3.01 -19.17 -1.11
N ARG A 184 -1.72 -19.08 -0.80
CA ARG A 184 -1.07 -20.02 0.13
C ARG A 184 -1.62 -19.90 1.53
N GLY A 185 -1.87 -18.67 1.99
CA GLY A 185 -2.48 -18.39 3.28
C GLY A 185 -3.90 -18.93 3.36
N ILE A 186 -4.74 -18.68 2.35
CA ILE A 186 -6.11 -19.25 2.25
C ILE A 186 -6.05 -20.77 2.38
N ALA A 187 -5.20 -21.44 1.60
CA ALA A 187 -5.10 -22.89 1.63
C ALA A 187 -4.71 -23.42 3.02
N HIS A 188 -3.82 -22.74 3.72
CA HIS A 188 -3.39 -23.11 5.06
C HIS A 188 -4.50 -22.86 6.10
N GLN A 189 -5.15 -21.70 6.04
CA GLN A 189 -6.21 -21.31 6.97
C GLN A 189 -7.51 -22.11 6.77
N LEU A 190 -7.84 -22.53 5.57
CA LEU A 190 -8.96 -23.43 5.28
C LEU A 190 -8.70 -24.85 5.77
N ARG A 191 -7.43 -25.33 5.75
CA ARG A 191 -7.08 -26.68 6.23
C ARG A 191 -7.36 -26.88 7.71
N ASN A 192 -7.07 -25.88 8.54
CA ASN A 192 -7.23 -25.98 9.98
C ASN A 192 -8.71 -26.21 10.41
N PRO A 193 -9.67 -25.34 10.03
CA PRO A 193 -11.08 -25.55 10.36
C PRO A 193 -11.65 -26.82 9.74
N LEU A 194 -11.24 -27.20 8.54
CA LEU A 194 -11.65 -28.46 7.93
C LEU A 194 -11.18 -29.68 8.74
N MET A 195 -9.97 -29.65 9.30
CA MET A 195 -9.49 -30.73 10.19
C MET A 195 -10.30 -30.77 11.48
N VAL A 196 -10.65 -29.62 12.05
CA VAL A 196 -11.49 -29.53 13.27
C VAL A 196 -12.88 -30.08 12.98
N ILE A 197 -13.54 -29.58 11.93
CA ILE A 197 -14.86 -30.05 11.48
C ILE A 197 -14.82 -31.58 11.27
N GLY A 198 -13.86 -32.07 10.48
CA GLY A 198 -13.72 -33.50 10.20
C GLY A 198 -13.39 -34.35 11.44
N GLY A 199 -12.64 -33.80 12.39
CA GLY A 199 -12.33 -34.44 13.66
C GLY A 199 -13.57 -34.62 14.55
N TYR A 200 -14.31 -33.56 14.74
CA TYR A 200 -15.55 -33.60 15.54
C TYR A 200 -16.67 -34.37 14.84
N THR A 201 -16.81 -34.26 13.54
CA THR A 201 -17.76 -35.08 12.77
C THR A 201 -17.51 -36.58 12.99
N ARG A 202 -16.25 -37.02 12.88
CA ARG A 202 -15.86 -38.42 13.16
C ARG A 202 -16.13 -38.82 14.63
N LYS A 203 -15.93 -37.91 15.59
CA LYS A 203 -16.25 -38.14 16.99
C LYS A 203 -17.74 -38.32 17.18
N LEU A 204 -18.57 -37.47 16.58
CA LEU A 204 -20.02 -37.56 16.60
C LEU A 204 -20.54 -38.87 15.98
N GLN A 205 -19.98 -39.29 14.85
CA GLN A 205 -20.33 -40.56 14.20
C GLN A 205 -20.04 -41.78 15.09
N LYS A 206 -19.04 -41.71 15.98
CA LYS A 206 -18.67 -42.80 16.90
C LYS A 206 -19.44 -42.79 18.23
N ALA A 207 -20.08 -41.68 18.57
CA ALA A 207 -20.60 -41.41 19.89
C ALA A 207 -22.11 -41.13 19.88
N ILE A 208 -22.91 -41.96 19.25
CA ILE A 208 -24.37 -41.76 19.27
C ILE A 208 -24.96 -42.26 20.62
N GLY A 209 -25.05 -41.34 21.59
CA GLY A 209 -25.72 -41.56 22.87
C GLY A 209 -26.29 -40.25 23.43
N PRO A 210 -27.42 -40.27 24.16
CA PRO A 210 -28.27 -39.09 24.37
C PRO A 210 -27.84 -38.10 25.46
N GLU A 211 -26.81 -38.35 26.25
CA GLU A 211 -26.37 -37.41 27.33
C GLU A 211 -24.91 -37.00 27.10
N SER A 212 -24.71 -36.06 26.21
CA SER A 212 -23.50 -36.18 25.56
C SER A 212 -22.54 -34.97 25.58
N PRO A 213 -21.24 -35.23 25.51
CA PRO A 213 -20.25 -34.28 25.09
C PRO A 213 -20.47 -33.75 23.64
N ASP A 214 -21.52 -34.23 22.97
CA ASP A 214 -21.84 -33.90 21.57
C ASP A 214 -22.22 -32.43 21.36
N MET A 215 -22.82 -31.82 22.39
CA MET A 215 -23.17 -30.38 22.32
C MET A 215 -21.92 -29.50 22.23
N ASP A 216 -20.83 -29.83 22.91
CA ASP A 216 -19.58 -29.07 22.85
C ASP A 216 -18.87 -29.30 21.50
N ALA A 217 -18.90 -30.52 20.99
CA ALA A 217 -18.41 -30.84 19.67
C ALA A 217 -19.21 -30.11 18.57
N LEU A 218 -20.54 -30.06 18.69
CA LEU A 218 -21.39 -29.34 17.75
C LEU A 218 -21.15 -27.83 17.80
N ARG A 219 -21.00 -27.28 19.00
CA ARG A 219 -20.62 -25.86 19.15
C ARG A 219 -19.29 -25.56 18.47
N ALA A 220 -18.26 -26.36 18.70
CA ALA A 220 -16.95 -26.19 18.07
C ALA A 220 -17.04 -26.24 16.54
N ILE A 221 -17.87 -27.15 15.97
CA ILE A 221 -18.11 -27.20 14.53
C ILE A 221 -18.77 -25.91 14.02
N LEU A 222 -19.79 -25.43 14.74
CA LEU A 222 -20.50 -24.22 14.36
C LEU A 222 -19.60 -22.97 14.44
N ASP A 223 -18.79 -22.87 15.48
CA ASP A 223 -17.89 -21.74 15.66
C ASP A 223 -16.79 -21.73 14.59
N GLU A 224 -16.26 -22.90 14.24
CA GLU A 224 -15.26 -23.01 13.18
C GLU A 224 -15.87 -22.75 11.79
N SER A 225 -17.12 -23.12 11.57
CA SER A 225 -17.86 -22.76 10.36
C SER A 225 -18.03 -21.25 10.22
N LYS A 226 -18.41 -20.55 11.29
CA LYS A 226 -18.53 -19.09 11.32
C LYS A 226 -17.17 -18.41 11.06
N ARG A 227 -16.11 -18.96 11.66
CA ARG A 227 -14.75 -18.47 11.41
C ARG A 227 -14.35 -18.58 9.94
N LEU A 228 -14.70 -19.68 9.29
CA LEU A 228 -14.49 -19.86 7.84
C LEU A 228 -15.28 -18.84 7.01
N GLU A 229 -16.57 -18.66 7.33
CA GLU A 229 -17.40 -17.67 6.63
C GLU A 229 -16.80 -16.26 6.74
N LYS A 230 -16.35 -15.86 7.94
CA LYS A 230 -15.66 -14.59 8.18
C LYS A 230 -14.38 -14.50 7.33
N LEU A 231 -13.55 -15.54 7.35
CA LEU A 231 -12.30 -15.58 6.60
C LEU A 231 -12.53 -15.38 5.09
N VAL A 232 -13.51 -16.08 4.52
CA VAL A 232 -13.86 -15.94 3.10
C VAL A 232 -14.35 -14.52 2.77
N ALA A 233 -15.17 -13.94 3.66
CA ALA A 233 -15.66 -12.57 3.50
C ALA A 233 -14.50 -11.55 3.54
N ASP A 234 -13.59 -11.67 4.51
CA ASP A 234 -12.45 -10.77 4.69
C ASP A 234 -11.46 -10.87 3.50
N VAL A 235 -11.22 -12.09 2.99
CA VAL A 235 -10.41 -12.31 1.78
C VAL A 235 -11.05 -11.63 0.57
N SER A 236 -12.36 -11.81 0.39
CA SER A 236 -13.09 -11.18 -0.73
C SER A 236 -13.02 -9.67 -0.64
N GLU A 237 -13.25 -9.09 0.55
CA GLU A 237 -13.17 -7.64 0.78
C GLU A 237 -11.77 -7.09 0.51
N TYR A 238 -10.72 -7.81 0.94
CA TYR A 238 -9.33 -7.46 0.66
C TYR A 238 -9.03 -7.42 -0.84
N MET A 239 -9.46 -8.46 -1.57
CA MET A 239 -9.24 -8.57 -3.01
C MET A 239 -10.04 -7.52 -3.80
N ASP A 240 -11.27 -7.24 -3.40
CA ASP A 240 -12.11 -6.22 -4.04
C ASP A 240 -11.50 -4.83 -3.84
N MET A 241 -11.06 -4.51 -2.62
CA MET A 241 -10.38 -3.26 -2.31
C MET A 241 -9.09 -3.10 -3.11
N TYR A 242 -8.34 -4.19 -3.31
CA TYR A 242 -7.09 -4.17 -4.07
C TYR A 242 -7.31 -3.85 -5.56
N ARG A 243 -8.45 -4.24 -6.14
CA ARG A 243 -8.76 -4.08 -7.57
C ARG A 243 -9.39 -2.74 -7.92
N GLU A 244 -10.13 -2.14 -7.00
CA GLU A 244 -10.86 -0.90 -7.26
C GLU A 244 -9.95 0.32 -7.07
N ASP A 245 -10.03 1.28 -8.00
CA ASP A 245 -9.34 2.56 -7.85
C ASP A 245 -10.03 3.44 -6.80
N ALA A 246 -9.24 4.15 -5.98
CA ALA A 246 -9.78 5.05 -4.97
C ALA A 246 -10.39 6.31 -5.60
N ARG A 247 -11.63 6.63 -5.25
CA ARG A 247 -12.32 7.87 -5.64
C ARG A 247 -12.27 8.84 -4.48
N ARG A 248 -11.21 9.65 -4.42
CA ARG A 248 -10.95 10.54 -3.30
C ARG A 248 -11.83 11.78 -3.35
N GLU A 249 -12.41 12.11 -2.22
CA GLU A 249 -13.26 13.28 -1.99
C GLU A 249 -13.01 13.87 -0.60
N SER A 250 -13.52 15.07 -0.33
CA SER A 250 -13.46 15.64 1.02
C SER A 250 -14.45 14.93 1.92
N LEU A 251 -13.97 14.31 2.99
CA LEU A 251 -14.75 13.52 3.94
C LEU A 251 -14.73 14.13 5.33
N ASP A 252 -15.88 14.13 5.98
CA ASP A 252 -16.00 14.35 7.41
C ASP A 252 -15.75 13.01 8.15
N LEU A 253 -14.58 12.89 8.79
CA LEU A 253 -14.17 11.68 9.49
C LEU A 253 -15.05 11.37 10.72
N LYS A 254 -15.64 12.41 11.34
CA LYS A 254 -16.54 12.18 12.47
C LYS A 254 -17.83 11.50 12.03
N VAL A 255 -18.45 12.02 10.97
CA VAL A 255 -19.67 11.41 10.41
C VAL A 255 -19.40 9.96 10.01
N LEU A 256 -18.29 9.72 9.34
CA LEU A 256 -17.91 8.38 8.88
C LEU A 256 -17.58 7.43 10.03
N MET A 257 -16.96 7.94 11.09
CA MET A 257 -16.69 7.16 12.31
C MET A 257 -17.99 6.80 13.04
N ASP A 258 -18.91 7.72 13.18
CA ASP A 258 -20.21 7.46 13.80
C ASP A 258 -20.96 6.33 13.05
N GLU A 259 -20.95 6.37 11.71
CA GLU A 259 -21.52 5.29 10.88
C GLU A 259 -20.80 3.95 11.10
N ALA A 260 -19.48 3.93 11.17
CA ALA A 260 -18.70 2.72 11.39
C ALA A 260 -18.97 2.12 12.79
N VAL A 261 -19.07 2.98 13.81
CA VAL A 261 -19.43 2.59 15.17
C VAL A 261 -20.84 1.98 15.21
N GLU A 262 -21.83 2.61 14.60
CA GLU A 262 -23.19 2.08 14.52
C GLU A 262 -23.24 0.72 13.80
N TYR A 263 -22.51 0.61 12.68
CA TYR A 263 -22.44 -0.66 11.93
C TYR A 263 -21.83 -1.78 12.77
N VAL A 264 -20.72 -1.52 13.46
CA VAL A 264 -20.05 -2.53 14.29
C VAL A 264 -20.92 -2.87 15.51
N ARG A 265 -21.51 -1.86 16.17
CA ARG A 265 -22.41 -2.05 17.31
C ARG A 265 -23.62 -2.93 16.98
N ALA A 266 -24.23 -2.72 15.81
CA ALA A 266 -25.38 -3.52 15.38
C ALA A 266 -25.04 -5.02 15.17
N LYS A 267 -23.77 -5.35 14.96
CA LYS A 267 -23.30 -6.72 14.73
C LYS A 267 -22.60 -7.33 15.94
N HIS A 268 -22.20 -6.51 16.88
CA HIS A 268 -21.53 -6.97 18.10
C HIS A 268 -22.56 -7.45 19.12
N THR A 269 -22.28 -8.59 19.74
CA THR A 269 -23.11 -9.14 20.85
C THR A 269 -22.31 -9.06 22.15
N GLY A 270 -22.69 -8.17 23.04
CA GLY A 270 -22.03 -7.95 24.33
C GLY A 270 -21.78 -6.48 24.63
N ASP A 271 -20.93 -6.22 25.60
CA ASP A 271 -20.52 -4.85 25.93
C ASP A 271 -19.78 -4.19 24.76
N PHE A 272 -20.07 -2.92 24.55
CA PHE A 272 -19.49 -2.15 23.47
C PHE A 272 -18.73 -0.92 24.03
N PRO A 273 -17.55 -1.13 24.63
CA PRO A 273 -16.80 -0.09 25.32
C PRO A 273 -15.98 0.76 24.34
N VAL A 274 -16.65 1.41 23.38
CA VAL A 274 -16.04 2.28 22.37
C VAL A 274 -16.38 3.73 22.68
N HIS A 275 -15.34 4.55 22.88
CA HIS A 275 -15.42 5.98 23.13
C HIS A 275 -14.82 6.75 21.95
N VAL A 276 -15.61 7.63 21.34
CA VAL A 276 -15.19 8.43 20.19
C VAL A 276 -15.13 9.90 20.60
N ASP A 277 -13.93 10.47 20.55
CA ASP A 277 -13.65 11.88 20.83
C ASP A 277 -12.93 12.52 19.63
N ILE A 278 -13.71 12.88 18.64
CA ILE A 278 -13.25 13.51 17.39
C ILE A 278 -13.60 14.99 17.43
N ASP A 279 -12.57 15.85 17.32
CA ASP A 279 -12.76 17.30 17.21
C ASP A 279 -13.44 17.65 15.88
N PRO A 280 -14.70 18.15 15.91
CA PRO A 280 -15.44 18.47 14.68
C PRO A 280 -14.79 19.61 13.86
N SER A 281 -13.94 20.44 14.47
CA SER A 281 -13.24 21.51 13.77
C SER A 281 -12.01 21.02 12.99
N ARG A 282 -11.56 19.78 13.25
CA ARG A 282 -10.36 19.16 12.69
C ARG A 282 -10.60 17.68 12.38
N CYS A 283 -11.54 17.41 11.48
CA CYS A 283 -11.92 16.04 11.14
C CYS A 283 -12.11 15.81 9.63
N MET A 284 -11.54 16.71 8.80
CA MET A 284 -11.65 16.56 7.35
C MET A 284 -10.46 15.82 6.77
N ALA A 285 -10.71 14.87 5.86
CA ALA A 285 -9.69 14.18 5.09
C ALA A 285 -10.05 14.15 3.59
N TYR A 286 -9.04 13.95 2.74
CA TYR A 286 -9.21 13.75 1.30
C TYR A 286 -8.94 12.31 0.95
N ALA A 287 -9.99 11.50 0.86
CA ALA A 287 -9.88 10.06 0.72
C ALA A 287 -11.13 9.45 0.06
N ASP A 288 -11.08 8.16 -0.28
CA ASP A 288 -12.24 7.38 -0.71
C ASP A 288 -13.08 6.98 0.51
N ARG A 289 -14.36 7.34 0.46
CA ARG A 289 -15.30 7.10 1.56
C ARG A 289 -15.44 5.63 1.92
N ARG A 290 -15.52 4.75 0.93
CA ARG A 290 -15.67 3.31 1.13
C ARG A 290 -14.43 2.70 1.77
N ASP A 291 -13.24 3.08 1.29
CA ASP A 291 -11.97 2.58 1.81
C ASP A 291 -11.79 3.00 3.28
N VAL A 292 -12.05 4.28 3.62
CA VAL A 292 -11.91 4.78 4.98
C VAL A 292 -12.95 4.15 5.92
N PHE A 293 -14.21 4.01 5.46
CA PHE A 293 -15.23 3.29 6.24
C PHE A 293 -14.80 1.85 6.55
N THR A 294 -14.26 1.15 5.54
CA THR A 294 -13.76 -0.22 5.69
C THR A 294 -12.58 -0.28 6.67
N ALA A 295 -11.65 0.69 6.59
CA ALA A 295 -10.55 0.79 7.56
C ALA A 295 -11.08 0.99 9.00
N PHE A 296 -11.98 1.93 9.21
CA PHE A 296 -12.58 2.18 10.53
C PHE A 296 -13.29 0.95 11.08
N LYS A 297 -14.12 0.30 10.25
CA LYS A 297 -14.81 -0.94 10.60
C LYS A 297 -13.82 -2.01 11.09
N HIS A 298 -12.75 -2.25 10.34
CA HIS A 298 -11.78 -3.29 10.68
C HIS A 298 -10.92 -2.92 11.88
N LEU A 299 -10.54 -1.66 12.07
CA LEU A 299 -9.81 -1.21 13.26
C LEU A 299 -10.65 -1.32 14.53
N LEU A 300 -11.94 -0.99 14.45
CA LEU A 300 -12.87 -1.20 15.57
C LEU A 300 -13.06 -2.68 15.91
N LEU A 301 -13.24 -3.53 14.90
CA LEU A 301 -13.39 -4.98 15.09
C LEU A 301 -12.12 -5.61 15.67
N ASP A 302 -10.93 -5.24 15.15
CA ASP A 302 -9.65 -5.72 15.66
C ASP A 302 -9.45 -5.29 17.12
N GLY A 303 -9.79 -4.03 17.45
CA GLY A 303 -9.77 -3.55 18.82
C GLY A 303 -10.69 -4.35 19.75
N LEU A 304 -11.93 -4.63 19.32
CA LEU A 304 -12.89 -5.43 20.10
C LEU A 304 -12.45 -6.90 20.27
N GLU A 305 -11.78 -7.47 19.30
CA GLU A 305 -11.24 -8.83 19.38
C GLU A 305 -10.04 -8.95 20.33
N ASN A 306 -9.29 -7.87 20.53
CA ASN A 306 -8.06 -7.85 21.32
C ASN A 306 -8.19 -7.06 22.64
N ILE A 307 -9.38 -6.53 22.95
CA ILE A 307 -9.63 -5.74 24.15
C ILE A 307 -9.54 -6.59 25.41
N ALA A 308 -8.85 -6.09 26.43
CA ALA A 308 -8.83 -6.67 27.76
C ALA A 308 -8.67 -5.56 28.81
N ALA A 309 -9.03 -5.86 30.05
CA ALA A 309 -8.77 -4.97 31.16
C ALA A 309 -7.24 -4.80 31.34
N PRO A 310 -6.74 -3.57 31.48
CA PRO A 310 -5.32 -3.34 31.69
C PRO A 310 -4.88 -3.87 33.07
N PRO A 311 -3.58 -4.19 33.24
CA PRO A 311 -3.05 -4.77 34.49
C PRO A 311 -3.23 -3.88 35.73
N ASP A 312 -3.37 -2.57 35.56
CA ASP A 312 -3.59 -1.60 36.65
C ASP A 312 -5.04 -1.55 37.17
N GLY A 313 -5.91 -2.40 36.63
CA GLY A 313 -7.32 -2.53 37.11
C GLY A 313 -8.27 -1.51 36.46
N GLY A 314 -7.89 -0.88 35.36
CA GLY A 314 -8.77 -0.03 34.57
C GLY A 314 -9.85 -0.81 33.82
N GLU A 315 -10.83 -0.10 33.26
CA GLU A 315 -11.87 -0.72 32.42
C GLU A 315 -11.32 -1.01 31.02
N ALA A 316 -11.78 -2.11 30.44
CA ALA A 316 -11.50 -2.43 29.05
C ALA A 316 -12.20 -1.42 28.13
N ALA A 317 -11.44 -0.73 27.27
CA ALA A 317 -11.98 0.32 26.42
C ALA A 317 -11.25 0.43 25.08
N ILE A 318 -11.98 0.90 24.05
CA ILE A 318 -11.42 1.44 22.81
C ILE A 318 -11.68 2.94 22.80
N THR A 319 -10.62 3.71 22.58
CA THR A 319 -10.75 5.15 22.43
C THR A 319 -10.34 5.54 21.03
N VAL A 320 -11.16 6.37 20.37
CA VAL A 320 -10.86 6.91 19.04
C VAL A 320 -10.76 8.42 19.14
N THR A 321 -9.62 8.97 18.75
CA THR A 321 -9.37 10.42 18.77
C THR A 321 -8.82 10.89 17.43
N THR A 322 -8.84 12.21 17.18
CA THR A 322 -8.19 12.80 16.01
C THR A 322 -7.17 13.86 16.44
N GLN A 323 -6.08 13.94 15.69
CA GLN A 323 -5.05 14.96 15.88
C GLN A 323 -4.36 15.27 14.55
N PRO A 324 -3.75 16.47 14.37
CA PRO A 324 -2.85 16.73 13.26
C PRO A 324 -1.67 15.74 13.31
N ASP A 325 -1.22 15.27 12.14
CA ASP A 325 -0.01 14.44 12.10
C ASP A 325 1.20 15.30 12.54
N PRO A 326 1.91 14.92 13.62
CA PRO A 326 3.04 15.70 14.14
C PRO A 326 4.23 15.77 13.17
N ARG A 327 4.24 14.93 12.13
CA ARG A 327 5.28 14.86 11.10
C ARG A 327 4.96 15.67 9.86
N ASP A 328 3.65 15.89 9.58
CA ASP A 328 3.20 16.61 8.40
C ASP A 328 1.82 17.23 8.65
N GLU A 329 1.76 18.55 8.81
CA GLU A 329 0.54 19.31 9.09
C GLU A 329 -0.56 19.20 8.01
N ARG A 330 -0.24 18.58 6.87
CA ARG A 330 -1.20 18.30 5.79
C ARG A 330 -1.92 16.96 5.95
N TYR A 331 -1.64 16.27 7.03
CA TYR A 331 -2.26 14.99 7.35
C TYR A 331 -2.99 15.07 8.67
N MET A 332 -4.12 14.39 8.72
CA MET A 332 -4.92 14.16 9.92
C MET A 332 -4.71 12.72 10.38
N GLU A 333 -4.41 12.54 11.65
CA GLU A 333 -4.34 11.22 12.27
C GLU A 333 -5.66 10.89 12.97
N VAL A 334 -6.17 9.69 12.73
CA VAL A 334 -7.21 9.03 13.51
C VAL A 334 -6.53 7.96 14.35
N VAL A 335 -6.55 8.13 15.65
CA VAL A 335 -5.86 7.27 16.60
C VAL A 335 -6.88 6.35 17.28
N PHE A 336 -6.71 5.06 17.10
CA PHE A 336 -7.47 4.00 17.75
C PHE A 336 -6.59 3.41 18.85
N PHE A 337 -6.97 3.58 20.08
CA PHE A 337 -6.29 2.95 21.19
C PHE A 337 -7.20 1.89 21.81
N ASN A 338 -6.76 0.65 21.90
CA ASN A 338 -7.44 -0.40 22.66
C ASN A 338 -6.61 -0.84 23.86
N THR A 339 -7.28 -0.99 25.01
CA THR A 339 -6.66 -1.60 26.18
C THR A 339 -6.47 -3.10 25.96
N GLY A 340 -5.42 -3.67 26.53
CA GLY A 340 -5.11 -5.08 26.41
C GLY A 340 -3.62 -5.38 26.47
N GLU A 341 -3.24 -6.60 26.18
CA GLU A 341 -1.84 -6.99 26.08
C GLU A 341 -1.23 -6.44 24.78
N PRO A 342 -0.19 -5.58 24.86
CA PRO A 342 0.46 -5.08 23.66
C PRO A 342 1.19 -6.22 22.93
N PRO A 343 1.27 -6.16 21.58
CA PRO A 343 2.05 -7.13 20.83
C PRO A 343 3.55 -7.00 21.15
N ARG A 344 4.25 -8.12 21.07
CA ARG A 344 5.70 -8.12 21.22
C ARG A 344 6.36 -7.40 20.03
N PRO A 345 7.52 -6.76 20.23
CA PRO A 345 8.19 -6.03 19.14
C PRO A 345 8.42 -6.86 17.86
N GLU A 346 8.72 -8.16 18.04
CA GLU A 346 8.95 -9.07 16.91
C GLU A 346 7.66 -9.36 16.11
N GLU A 347 6.49 -9.19 16.71
CA GLU A 347 5.18 -9.44 16.08
C GLU A 347 4.69 -8.27 15.24
N LEU A 348 5.13 -7.03 15.55
CA LEU A 348 4.63 -5.81 14.91
C LEU A 348 4.71 -5.83 13.39
N ASP A 349 5.81 -6.34 12.85
CA ASP A 349 6.04 -6.42 11.42
C ASP A 349 5.09 -7.39 10.72
N PHE A 350 4.67 -8.43 11.45
CA PHE A 350 3.78 -9.47 10.93
C PHE A 350 2.29 -9.13 11.05
N LEU A 351 1.91 -8.18 11.94
CA LEU A 351 0.51 -7.81 12.15
C LEU A 351 -0.18 -7.28 10.89
N PHE A 352 0.59 -6.73 9.97
CA PHE A 352 0.08 -6.28 8.68
C PHE A 352 0.11 -7.35 7.59
N THR A 353 0.57 -8.56 7.93
CA THR A 353 0.59 -9.67 6.99
C THR A 353 -0.74 -10.40 7.06
N PRO A 354 -1.43 -10.64 5.92
CA PRO A 354 -2.65 -11.45 5.91
C PRO A 354 -2.46 -12.78 6.65
N PHE A 355 -3.49 -13.24 7.32
CA PHE A 355 -3.53 -14.49 8.12
C PHE A 355 -2.72 -14.50 9.41
N HIS A 356 -2.09 -13.41 9.80
CA HIS A 356 -1.48 -13.31 11.12
C HIS A 356 -2.54 -12.97 12.15
N VAL A 357 -2.78 -13.89 13.10
CA VAL A 357 -3.90 -13.84 14.05
C VAL A 357 -3.37 -13.71 15.47
N ARG A 358 -3.81 -12.70 16.22
CA ARG A 358 -3.56 -12.55 17.67
C ARG A 358 -4.70 -13.12 18.51
N ALA A 359 -5.94 -12.86 18.10
CA ALA A 359 -7.13 -13.34 18.80
C ALA A 359 -7.57 -14.72 18.29
N PRO A 360 -8.03 -15.65 19.16
CA PRO A 360 -8.42 -17.00 18.75
C PRO A 360 -9.48 -17.08 17.66
N MET A 361 -10.36 -16.08 17.59
CA MET A 361 -11.46 -16.00 16.61
C MET A 361 -11.17 -15.06 15.44
N GLY A 362 -10.00 -14.43 15.41
CA GLY A 362 -9.60 -13.53 14.34
C GLY A 362 -9.35 -14.26 13.02
N ALA A 363 -9.54 -13.58 11.89
CA ALA A 363 -9.18 -14.06 10.56
C ALA A 363 -7.81 -13.54 10.08
N GLY A 364 -7.24 -12.54 10.77
CA GLY A 364 -5.95 -11.95 10.44
C GLY A 364 -5.98 -11.05 9.21
N PHE A 365 -7.12 -10.47 8.87
CA PHE A 365 -7.27 -9.56 7.73
C PHE A 365 -7.57 -8.12 8.13
N GLY A 366 -7.99 -7.84 9.35
CA GLY A 366 -8.42 -6.51 9.78
C GLY A 366 -7.34 -5.44 9.54
N LEU A 367 -6.17 -5.63 10.12
CA LEU A 367 -5.03 -4.71 9.96
C LEU A 367 -4.48 -4.66 8.51
N PRO A 368 -4.32 -5.79 7.77
CA PRO A 368 -4.01 -5.77 6.35
C PRO A 368 -4.98 -4.95 5.49
N ILE A 369 -6.30 -5.10 5.70
CA ILE A 369 -7.32 -4.33 4.99
C ILE A 369 -7.21 -2.84 5.33
N ALA A 370 -7.11 -2.50 6.60
CA ALA A 370 -6.97 -1.11 7.03
C ALA A 370 -5.70 -0.45 6.47
N ARG A 371 -4.58 -1.19 6.41
CA ARG A 371 -3.34 -0.72 5.79
C ARG A 371 -3.47 -0.51 4.29
N LEU A 372 -4.15 -1.43 3.59
CA LEU A 372 -4.42 -1.29 2.17
C LEU A 372 -5.26 -0.04 1.89
N ALA A 373 -6.33 0.17 2.67
CA ALA A 373 -7.17 1.36 2.60
C ALA A 373 -6.37 2.66 2.80
N ALA A 374 -5.50 2.69 3.83
CA ALA A 374 -4.61 3.82 4.07
C ALA A 374 -3.71 4.10 2.85
N ASN A 375 -3.01 3.08 2.35
CA ASN A 375 -2.07 3.22 1.25
C ASN A 375 -2.75 3.71 -0.03
N LYS A 376 -3.92 3.17 -0.38
CA LYS A 376 -4.72 3.61 -1.54
C LYS A 376 -5.11 5.09 -1.45
N ASN A 377 -5.27 5.60 -0.25
CA ASN A 377 -5.67 6.98 0.01
C ASN A 377 -4.49 7.90 0.35
N LEU A 378 -3.28 7.55 -0.09
CA LEU A 378 -2.06 8.33 0.14
C LEU A 378 -1.74 8.52 1.64
N GLY A 379 -2.37 7.71 2.48
CA GLY A 379 -2.20 7.72 3.92
C GLY A 379 -1.23 6.62 4.38
N ARG A 380 -1.21 6.41 5.68
CA ARG A 380 -0.43 5.34 6.31
C ARG A 380 -1.14 4.81 7.54
N LEU A 381 -0.85 3.56 7.88
CA LEU A 381 -1.28 2.94 9.13
C LEU A 381 -0.04 2.50 9.91
N SER A 382 0.07 2.92 11.16
CA SER A 382 1.14 2.54 12.06
C SER A 382 0.60 1.95 13.35
N LEU A 383 1.40 1.12 14.01
CA LEU A 383 1.09 0.47 15.29
C LEU A 383 2.15 0.85 16.30
N THR A 384 1.70 1.27 17.47
CA THR A 384 2.57 1.64 18.60
C THR A 384 2.11 0.88 19.85
N PRO A 385 2.88 -0.10 20.32
CA PRO A 385 2.61 -0.73 21.60
C PRO A 385 2.74 0.28 22.74
N VAL A 386 1.75 0.36 23.60
CA VAL A 386 1.79 1.17 24.82
C VAL A 386 2.02 0.22 25.99
N ALA A 387 3.22 0.30 26.57
CA ALA A 387 3.65 -0.63 27.62
C ALA A 387 2.60 -0.73 28.74
N ASP A 388 2.24 -1.97 29.10
CA ASP A 388 1.28 -2.32 30.16
C ASP A 388 -0.13 -1.73 29.98
N LYS A 389 -0.46 -1.18 28.81
CA LYS A 389 -1.77 -0.54 28.57
C LYS A 389 -2.52 -1.09 27.37
N GLY A 390 -1.83 -1.33 26.25
CA GLY A 390 -2.51 -1.78 25.04
C GLY A 390 -1.79 -1.47 23.74
N LEU A 391 -2.57 -1.29 22.68
CA LEU A 391 -2.08 -1.01 21.33
C LEU A 391 -2.72 0.26 20.78
N GLU A 392 -1.90 1.12 20.26
CA GLU A 392 -2.32 2.28 19.47
C GLU A 392 -2.17 1.99 17.97
N CYS A 393 -3.26 2.14 17.23
CA CYS A 393 -3.30 2.07 15.79
C CYS A 393 -3.56 3.47 15.23
N THR A 394 -2.59 4.06 14.54
CA THR A 394 -2.70 5.41 13.99
C THR A 394 -2.89 5.37 12.49
N LEU A 395 -4.06 5.80 12.01
CA LEU A 395 -4.39 5.98 10.60
C LEU A 395 -4.20 7.44 10.23
N SER A 396 -3.18 7.73 9.41
CA SER A 396 -2.91 9.08 8.89
C SER A 396 -3.48 9.21 7.48
N LEU A 397 -4.28 10.24 7.23
CA LEU A 397 -4.91 10.55 5.95
C LEU A 397 -4.62 11.99 5.55
N PRO A 398 -4.49 12.29 4.24
CA PRO A 398 -4.27 13.65 3.77
C PRO A 398 -5.47 14.54 4.07
N GLU A 399 -5.24 15.81 4.43
CA GLU A 399 -6.28 16.84 4.48
C GLU A 399 -6.74 17.22 3.06
N PRO A 400 -7.96 17.76 2.91
CA PRO A 400 -8.39 18.33 1.64
C PRO A 400 -7.43 19.40 1.11
N PRO A 401 -7.23 19.50 -0.22
CA PRO A 401 -6.44 20.56 -0.81
C PRO A 401 -6.96 21.94 -0.36
N ARG A 402 -6.07 22.80 0.09
CA ARG A 402 -6.43 24.19 0.40
C ARG A 402 -6.75 24.89 -0.93
N SER A 403 -7.96 25.42 -1.03
CA SER A 403 -8.47 26.14 -2.20
C SER A 403 -7.69 27.45 -2.47
#